data_4d7793d4eb67a6947998197163bb59fc
#
_entry.id   4d7793d4eb67a6947998197163bb59fc
#
_cell.length_a   1.000
_cell.length_b   1.000
_cell.length_c   1.000
_cell.angle_alpha   90.00
_cell.angle_beta   90.00
_cell.angle_gamma   90.00
#
_symmetry.space_group_name_H-M   'P 1'
#
loop_
_entity.id
_entity.type
_entity.pdbx_description
1 polymer ?
#
loop_
_entity_poly.entity_id
_entity_poly.type
_entity_poly.pdbx_seq_one_letter_code
_entity_poly.pdbx_strand_id
1 'polypeptide(L)'
;EEWGWRSLDKENYRHVMTKAICAAIRSQISLYAASPLYNDGTITWTEAAEITKKSLDDCLANNYELYKKQPNATAGYSPYDVYFYSRTDLPVVNDKETIMEVGQMYMWNYAGLPTTDGQTDAGACPSQELLDAYEVVNGDMTESYPLLNLESPYLDANHLQPNLNSAVQGLYNQAKPYENRDPRLKASIYYDGSKLNLETGALLSTKTGGNCALDPSNARYTCTCLLYTSPSP
;
A
#
# COMPACT_ATOMS: atom_id res chain seq x y z
N GLU A 1 -14.50 -22.96 25.35
CA GLU A 1 -13.11 -22.67 25.02
C GLU A 1 -12.97 -21.16 24.82
N GLU A 2 -12.05 -20.53 25.56
CA GLU A 2 -11.75 -19.12 25.37
C GLU A 2 -10.87 -18.96 24.13
N TRP A 3 -11.36 -18.25 23.14
CA TRP A 3 -10.58 -17.90 21.95
C TRP A 3 -9.45 -16.94 22.34
N GLY A 4 -8.22 -17.36 22.02
CA GLY A 4 -7.03 -16.55 22.28
C GLY A 4 -6.95 -15.27 21.42
N TRP A 5 -5.93 -14.48 21.66
CA TRP A 5 -5.61 -13.31 20.86
C TRP A 5 -5.12 -13.68 19.46
N ARG A 6 -4.47 -14.83 19.31
CA ARG A 6 -3.89 -15.28 18.04
C ARG A 6 -4.41 -16.67 17.70
N SER A 7 -4.95 -16.83 16.51
CA SER A 7 -5.28 -18.15 15.95
C SER A 7 -4.07 -18.85 15.33
N LEU A 8 -3.00 -18.09 15.09
CA LEU A 8 -1.86 -18.48 14.25
C LEU A 8 -0.89 -19.47 14.92
N ASP A 9 -1.09 -19.78 16.18
CA ASP A 9 -0.31 -20.83 16.87
C ASP A 9 -0.64 -22.26 16.40
N LYS A 10 -1.65 -22.39 15.52
CA LYS A 10 -2.09 -23.66 14.96
C LYS A 10 -2.44 -23.47 13.47
N GLU A 11 -1.73 -24.17 12.62
CA GLU A 11 -1.88 -24.11 11.14
C GLU A 11 -3.33 -24.28 10.65
N ASN A 12 -4.15 -25.00 11.39
CA ASN A 12 -5.54 -25.30 11.03
C ASN A 12 -6.56 -24.24 11.43
N TYR A 13 -6.15 -23.11 12.03
CA TYR A 13 -7.06 -22.09 12.59
C TYR A 13 -6.85 -20.70 11.99
N ARG A 14 -6.26 -20.57 10.82
CA ARG A 14 -5.97 -19.28 10.18
C ARG A 14 -7.20 -18.40 9.96
N HIS A 15 -8.39 -19.01 9.84
CA HIS A 15 -9.63 -18.28 9.52
C HIS A 15 -10.61 -18.20 10.69
N VAL A 16 -10.16 -18.49 11.89
CA VAL A 16 -11.00 -18.47 13.08
C VAL A 16 -11.00 -17.09 13.72
N MET A 17 -12.18 -16.64 14.15
CA MET A 17 -12.31 -15.37 14.88
C MET A 17 -11.48 -15.35 16.14
N THR A 18 -10.69 -14.31 16.32
CA THR A 18 -9.82 -14.08 17.49
C THR A 18 -10.16 -12.76 18.18
N LYS A 19 -9.66 -12.56 19.39
CA LYS A 19 -9.78 -11.27 20.08
C LYS A 19 -9.16 -10.12 19.27
N ALA A 20 -8.04 -10.37 18.58
CA ALA A 20 -7.40 -9.38 17.71
C ALA A 20 -8.27 -9.00 16.51
N ILE A 21 -8.91 -9.99 15.87
CA ILE A 21 -9.85 -9.73 14.76
C ILE A 21 -11.02 -8.87 15.27
N CYS A 22 -11.59 -9.21 16.42
CA CYS A 22 -12.66 -8.41 17.03
C CYS A 22 -12.20 -6.98 17.34
N ALA A 23 -10.98 -6.81 17.85
CA ALA A 23 -10.40 -5.50 18.14
C ALA A 23 -10.19 -4.67 16.86
N ALA A 24 -9.68 -5.29 15.79
CA ALA A 24 -9.50 -4.65 14.49
C ALA A 24 -10.83 -4.22 13.86
N ILE A 25 -11.82 -5.11 13.84
CA ILE A 25 -13.16 -4.79 13.34
C ILE A 25 -13.79 -3.66 14.14
N ARG A 26 -13.69 -3.69 15.48
CA ARG A 26 -14.20 -2.63 16.33
C ARG A 26 -13.55 -1.28 16.03
N SER A 27 -12.24 -1.26 15.76
CA SER A 27 -11.52 -0.04 15.34
C SER A 27 -12.07 0.51 14.03
N GLN A 28 -12.24 -0.34 13.02
CA GLN A 28 -12.78 0.06 11.73
C GLN A 28 -14.22 0.61 11.86
N ILE A 29 -15.08 -0.11 12.57
CA ILE A 29 -16.46 0.31 12.78
C ILE A 29 -16.51 1.67 13.50
N SER A 30 -15.67 1.89 14.52
CA SER A 30 -15.64 3.18 15.23
C SER A 30 -15.21 4.33 14.34
N LEU A 31 -14.25 4.12 13.44
CA LEU A 31 -13.83 5.13 12.46
C LEU A 31 -14.95 5.47 11.47
N TYR A 32 -15.63 4.45 10.94
CA TYR A 32 -16.78 4.68 10.05
C TYR A 32 -17.91 5.42 10.77
N ALA A 33 -18.26 5.00 11.98
CA ALA A 33 -19.32 5.63 12.77
C ALA A 33 -19.01 7.09 13.14
N ALA A 34 -17.74 7.45 13.34
CA ALA A 34 -17.31 8.82 13.56
C ALA A 34 -17.23 9.67 12.29
N SER A 35 -17.21 9.03 11.12
CA SER A 35 -17.06 9.74 9.84
C SER A 35 -18.30 10.57 9.49
N PRO A 36 -18.16 11.73 8.81
CA PRO A 36 -19.29 12.59 8.48
C PRO A 36 -20.41 11.89 7.68
N LEU A 37 -20.07 10.80 6.96
CA LEU A 37 -21.03 10.07 6.14
C LEU A 37 -21.99 9.20 6.95
N TYR A 38 -21.53 8.65 8.07
CA TYR A 38 -22.27 7.68 8.87
C TYR A 38 -22.55 8.14 10.30
N ASN A 39 -22.05 9.32 10.70
CA ASN A 39 -22.17 9.79 12.06
C ASN A 39 -23.60 10.25 12.35
N ASP A 40 -24.24 9.53 13.26
CA ASP A 40 -25.56 9.87 13.82
C ASP A 40 -25.49 10.56 15.20
N GLY A 41 -24.30 10.95 15.62
CA GLY A 41 -24.02 11.55 16.93
C GLY A 41 -23.70 10.53 18.03
N THR A 42 -23.66 9.24 17.73
CA THR A 42 -23.41 8.17 18.71
C THR A 42 -21.95 8.08 19.10
N ILE A 43 -21.03 8.44 18.23
CA ILE A 43 -19.59 8.34 18.46
C ILE A 43 -18.85 9.58 17.94
N THR A 44 -17.90 10.05 18.73
CA THR A 44 -17.02 11.17 18.37
C THR A 44 -15.68 10.67 17.82
N TRP A 45 -14.95 11.54 17.13
CA TRP A 45 -13.58 11.24 16.69
C TRP A 45 -12.64 10.93 17.86
N THR A 46 -12.84 11.56 19.01
CA THR A 46 -12.06 11.30 20.23
C THR A 46 -12.31 9.88 20.72
N GLU A 47 -13.56 9.46 20.84
CA GLU A 47 -13.91 8.09 21.26
C GLU A 47 -13.42 7.05 20.23
N ALA A 48 -13.53 7.33 18.95
CA ALA A 48 -12.99 6.45 17.91
C ALA A 48 -11.46 6.30 18.01
N ALA A 49 -10.75 7.39 18.31
CA ALA A 49 -9.30 7.38 18.53
C ALA A 49 -8.92 6.57 19.79
N GLU A 50 -9.66 6.71 20.88
CA GLU A 50 -9.44 5.93 22.11
C GLU A 50 -9.69 4.44 21.89
N ILE A 51 -10.76 4.07 21.20
CA ILE A 51 -11.09 2.68 20.85
C ILE A 51 -9.97 2.08 19.98
N THR A 52 -9.53 2.81 18.97
CA THR A 52 -8.48 2.36 18.05
C THR A 52 -7.15 2.22 18.78
N LYS A 53 -6.78 3.20 19.59
CA LYS A 53 -5.56 3.13 20.39
C LYS A 53 -5.58 1.94 21.34
N LYS A 54 -6.69 1.74 22.06
CA LYS A 54 -6.81 0.58 22.95
C LYS A 54 -6.68 -0.74 22.20
N SER A 55 -7.29 -0.84 21.03
CA SER A 55 -7.19 -2.05 20.19
C SER A 55 -5.76 -2.33 19.75
N LEU A 56 -5.01 -1.28 19.39
CA LEU A 56 -3.58 -1.38 19.04
C LEU A 56 -2.76 -1.82 20.28
N ASP A 57 -2.94 -1.15 21.41
CA ASP A 57 -2.21 -1.46 22.65
C ASP A 57 -2.46 -2.92 23.10
N ASP A 58 -3.70 -3.39 23.01
CA ASP A 58 -4.07 -4.76 23.31
C ASP A 58 -3.39 -5.77 22.35
N CYS A 59 -3.31 -5.46 21.05
CA CYS A 59 -2.59 -6.30 20.09
C CYS A 59 -1.09 -6.35 20.39
N LEU A 60 -0.47 -5.20 20.64
CA LEU A 60 0.96 -5.13 20.99
C LEU A 60 1.28 -5.90 22.28
N ALA A 61 0.41 -5.80 23.30
CA ALA A 61 0.55 -6.55 24.55
C ALA A 61 0.40 -8.07 24.35
N ASN A 62 -0.18 -8.52 23.25
CA ASN A 62 -0.41 -9.92 22.93
C ASN A 62 0.46 -10.44 21.76
N ASN A 63 1.69 -9.96 21.68
CA ASN A 63 2.73 -10.40 20.74
C ASN A 63 2.45 -10.11 19.25
N TYR A 64 1.61 -9.13 18.94
CA TYR A 64 1.58 -8.57 17.59
C TYR A 64 2.70 -7.54 17.45
N GLU A 65 3.34 -7.53 16.31
CA GLU A 65 4.37 -6.54 15.94
C GLU A 65 4.53 -6.47 14.42
N LEU A 66 5.00 -5.34 13.93
CA LEU A 66 5.35 -5.23 12.51
C LEU A 66 6.51 -6.17 12.17
N TYR A 67 6.48 -6.74 10.98
CA TYR A 67 7.54 -7.60 10.50
C TYR A 67 8.85 -6.82 10.28
N LYS A 68 9.92 -7.26 10.91
CA LYS A 68 11.22 -6.55 10.91
C LYS A 68 12.37 -7.38 10.33
N LYS A 69 12.11 -8.62 9.92
CA LYS A 69 13.18 -9.50 9.42
C LYS A 69 13.47 -9.22 7.95
N GLN A 70 14.75 -9.21 7.61
CA GLN A 70 15.26 -9.13 6.24
C GLN A 70 16.08 -10.39 5.94
N PRO A 71 15.47 -11.51 5.60
CA PRO A 71 16.23 -12.76 5.35
C PRO A 71 17.17 -12.62 4.15
N ASN A 72 16.87 -11.74 3.19
CA ASN A 72 17.66 -11.49 1.98
C ASN A 72 18.15 -10.04 1.92
N ALA A 73 18.92 -9.60 2.91
CA ALA A 73 19.49 -8.24 2.94
C ALA A 73 20.30 -7.88 1.69
N THR A 74 20.85 -8.88 0.99
CA THR A 74 21.63 -8.71 -0.24
C THR A 74 20.79 -8.30 -1.44
N ALA A 75 19.49 -8.54 -1.45
CA ALA A 75 18.61 -8.20 -2.57
C ALA A 75 18.06 -6.76 -2.52
N GLY A 76 18.30 -6.02 -1.44
CA GLY A 76 17.82 -4.64 -1.28
C GLY A 76 16.33 -4.53 -0.98
N TYR A 77 15.68 -5.61 -0.52
CA TYR A 77 14.31 -5.60 -0.04
C TYR A 77 14.22 -5.05 1.39
N SER A 78 13.26 -4.19 1.65
CA SER A 78 12.90 -3.79 3.01
C SER A 78 12.13 -4.92 3.73
N PRO A 79 12.01 -4.90 5.07
CA PRO A 79 11.12 -5.82 5.78
C PRO A 79 9.67 -5.77 5.28
N TYR A 80 9.20 -4.60 4.87
CA TYR A 80 7.89 -4.41 4.27
C TYR A 80 7.76 -5.18 2.95
N ASP A 81 8.73 -5.05 2.04
CA ASP A 81 8.75 -5.80 0.78
C ASP A 81 8.74 -7.30 1.02
N VAL A 82 9.64 -7.78 1.91
CA VAL A 82 9.75 -9.20 2.25
C VAL A 82 8.43 -9.73 2.78
N TYR A 83 7.77 -8.99 3.66
CA TYR A 83 6.49 -9.41 4.23
C TYR A 83 5.41 -9.61 3.16
N PHE A 84 5.29 -8.67 2.22
CA PHE A 84 4.28 -8.76 1.16
C PHE A 84 4.62 -9.76 0.06
N TYR A 85 5.90 -9.88 -0.33
CA TYR A 85 6.32 -10.81 -1.39
C TYR A 85 6.46 -12.26 -0.92
N SER A 86 6.93 -12.48 0.29
CA SER A 86 7.29 -13.81 0.81
C SER A 86 6.32 -14.32 1.87
N ARG A 87 5.17 -13.72 2.00
CA ARG A 87 4.22 -14.03 3.06
C ARG A 87 3.74 -15.49 3.06
N THR A 88 3.59 -16.09 1.87
CA THR A 88 3.21 -17.50 1.74
C THR A 88 4.27 -18.46 2.25
N ASP A 89 5.52 -18.04 2.25
CA ASP A 89 6.67 -18.82 2.71
C ASP A 89 7.01 -18.53 4.17
N LEU A 90 6.30 -17.56 4.77
CA LEU A 90 6.53 -17.20 6.16
C LEU A 90 5.85 -18.24 7.07
N PRO A 91 6.61 -18.97 7.92
CA PRO A 91 5.99 -19.85 8.90
C PRO A 91 5.02 -19.04 9.78
N VAL A 92 3.83 -19.58 9.97
CA VAL A 92 2.74 -18.93 10.72
C VAL A 92 3.21 -18.46 12.11
N VAL A 93 4.08 -19.22 12.76
CA VAL A 93 4.65 -18.86 14.08
C VAL A 93 5.53 -17.60 14.03
N ASN A 94 6.03 -17.22 12.86
CA ASN A 94 6.88 -16.06 12.66
C ASN A 94 6.10 -14.85 12.14
N ASP A 95 4.87 -15.05 11.69
CA ASP A 95 3.98 -13.97 11.26
C ASP A 95 3.29 -13.35 12.46
N LYS A 96 3.85 -12.27 12.97
CA LYS A 96 3.29 -11.50 14.08
C LYS A 96 2.51 -10.27 13.64
N GLU A 97 2.45 -9.98 12.35
CA GLU A 97 1.77 -8.80 11.80
C GLU A 97 0.34 -9.12 11.36
N THR A 98 0.09 -10.26 10.76
CA THR A 98 -1.23 -10.63 10.25
C THR A 98 -2.23 -10.83 11.39
N ILE A 99 -3.30 -10.04 11.38
CA ILE A 99 -4.44 -10.18 12.30
C ILE A 99 -5.49 -11.10 11.70
N MET A 100 -5.83 -10.90 10.43
CA MET A 100 -6.80 -11.70 9.70
C MET A 100 -6.30 -11.97 8.29
N GLU A 101 -6.46 -13.18 7.85
CA GLU A 101 -6.18 -13.60 6.49
C GLU A 101 -7.48 -13.98 5.79
N VAL A 102 -7.70 -13.42 4.62
CA VAL A 102 -8.78 -13.84 3.74
C VAL A 102 -8.26 -15.02 2.91
N GLY A 103 -9.09 -16.04 2.69
CA GLY A 103 -8.73 -17.20 1.91
C GLY A 103 -8.18 -16.84 0.54
N GLN A 104 -7.44 -17.76 -0.04
CA GLN A 104 -6.70 -17.59 -1.28
C GLN A 104 -7.58 -17.03 -2.40
N MET A 105 -7.30 -15.81 -2.84
CA MET A 105 -7.86 -15.23 -4.05
C MET A 105 -6.81 -15.32 -5.16
N TYR A 106 -7.23 -15.78 -6.33
CA TYR A 106 -6.37 -15.75 -7.51
C TYR A 106 -6.31 -14.32 -8.05
N MET A 107 -5.37 -13.54 -7.50
CA MET A 107 -5.16 -12.14 -7.91
C MET A 107 -4.26 -11.97 -9.13
N TRP A 108 -3.72 -13.05 -9.67
CA TRP A 108 -2.75 -13.04 -10.78
C TRP A 108 -3.24 -12.22 -11.97
N ASN A 109 -4.51 -12.39 -12.34
CA ASN A 109 -5.07 -11.73 -13.51
C ASN A 109 -5.37 -10.24 -13.29
N TYR A 110 -5.36 -9.78 -12.04
CA TYR A 110 -5.78 -8.41 -11.70
C TYR A 110 -4.65 -7.55 -11.14
N ALA A 111 -3.66 -8.14 -10.52
CA ALA A 111 -2.62 -7.43 -9.79
C ALA A 111 -1.24 -7.51 -10.45
N GLY A 112 -1.08 -8.30 -11.53
CA GLY A 112 0.19 -8.46 -12.19
C GLY A 112 0.44 -7.41 -13.26
N LEU A 113 1.72 -7.20 -13.57
CA LEU A 113 2.12 -6.40 -14.73
C LEU A 113 1.89 -7.17 -16.01
N PRO A 114 1.51 -6.52 -17.12
CA PRO A 114 1.52 -7.16 -18.43
C PRO A 114 2.95 -7.54 -18.75
N THR A 115 3.22 -8.84 -18.76
CA THR A 115 4.50 -9.39 -19.18
C THR A 115 4.43 -9.83 -20.62
N THR A 116 5.59 -9.93 -21.29
CA THR A 116 5.71 -10.47 -22.66
C THR A 116 5.11 -11.88 -22.78
N ASP A 117 5.00 -12.61 -21.68
CA ASP A 117 4.43 -13.96 -21.64
C ASP A 117 2.90 -13.95 -21.54
N GLY A 118 2.27 -12.78 -21.45
CA GLY A 118 0.82 -12.60 -21.53
C GLY A 118 0.04 -13.23 -20.36
N GLN A 119 0.67 -13.47 -19.24
CA GLN A 119 0.05 -14.18 -18.11
C GLN A 119 -0.70 -13.27 -17.14
N THR A 120 -0.51 -11.95 -17.23
CA THR A 120 -1.16 -11.01 -16.30
C THR A 120 -1.78 -9.87 -17.08
N ASP A 121 -3.01 -9.54 -16.73
CA ASP A 121 -3.81 -8.54 -17.43
C ASP A 121 -3.76 -7.15 -16.79
N ALA A 122 -2.97 -6.96 -15.71
CA ALA A 122 -2.77 -5.71 -14.98
C ALA A 122 -4.08 -4.94 -14.72
N GLY A 123 -5.09 -5.63 -14.20
CA GLY A 123 -6.43 -5.06 -14.05
C GLY A 123 -6.60 -4.13 -12.85
N ALA A 124 -5.66 -4.12 -11.90
CA ALA A 124 -5.73 -3.29 -10.71
C ALA A 124 -4.68 -2.18 -10.76
N CYS A 125 -5.13 -0.96 -10.95
CA CYS A 125 -4.27 0.22 -11.01
C CYS A 125 -4.61 1.17 -9.87
N PRO A 126 -3.59 1.78 -9.26
CA PRO A 126 -3.83 2.81 -8.26
C PRO A 126 -4.47 4.03 -8.91
N SER A 127 -5.33 4.74 -8.18
CA SER A 127 -5.79 6.06 -8.59
C SER A 127 -4.68 7.11 -8.37
N GLN A 128 -4.81 8.28 -9.02
CA GLN A 128 -3.88 9.38 -8.80
C GLN A 128 -3.92 9.84 -7.35
N GLU A 129 -5.09 9.91 -6.77
CA GLU A 129 -5.27 10.32 -5.37
C GLU A 129 -4.51 9.39 -4.42
N LEU A 130 -4.47 8.09 -4.69
CA LEU A 130 -3.66 7.17 -3.88
C LEU A 130 -2.16 7.46 -4.04
N LEU A 131 -1.70 7.72 -5.27
CA LEU A 131 -0.30 8.10 -5.50
C LEU A 131 0.03 9.43 -4.79
N ASP A 132 -0.85 10.41 -4.88
CA ASP A 132 -0.65 11.72 -4.28
C ASP A 132 -0.71 11.68 -2.74
N ALA A 133 -1.42 10.71 -2.17
CA ALA A 133 -1.49 10.48 -0.73
C ALA A 133 -0.18 10.02 -0.09
N TYR A 134 0.75 9.46 -0.86
CA TYR A 134 2.09 9.18 -0.32
C TYR A 134 2.83 10.49 -0.03
N GLU A 135 3.41 10.59 1.15
CA GLU A 135 4.12 11.79 1.58
C GLU A 135 5.44 12.01 0.84
N VAL A 136 5.90 13.24 0.83
CA VAL A 136 7.24 13.63 0.40
C VAL A 136 8.16 13.61 1.63
N VAL A 137 9.30 12.95 1.51
CA VAL A 137 10.29 12.85 2.58
C VAL A 137 11.50 13.72 2.30
N ASN A 138 12.13 14.22 3.36
CA ASN A 138 13.43 14.88 3.24
C ASN A 138 14.55 13.86 2.94
N GLY A 139 15.74 14.33 2.60
CA GLY A 139 16.85 13.47 2.15
C GLY A 139 17.32 12.42 3.16
N ASP A 140 17.13 12.65 4.44
CA ASP A 140 17.48 11.72 5.53
C ASP A 140 16.27 10.93 6.06
N MET A 141 15.09 11.14 5.47
CA MET A 141 13.83 10.50 5.85
C MET A 141 13.41 10.71 7.32
N THR A 142 13.85 11.79 7.94
CA THR A 142 13.47 12.13 9.32
C THR A 142 12.17 12.90 9.38
N GLU A 143 11.78 13.55 8.28
CA GLU A 143 10.56 14.34 8.18
C GLU A 143 9.81 13.97 6.91
N SER A 144 8.50 13.97 7.00
CA SER A 144 7.61 13.77 5.88
C SER A 144 6.51 14.83 5.85
N TYR A 145 6.04 15.14 4.64
CA TYR A 145 5.04 16.16 4.41
C TYR A 145 4.02 15.66 3.40
N PRO A 146 2.71 15.91 3.61
CA PRO A 146 1.70 15.67 2.58
C PRO A 146 2.10 16.35 1.28
N LEU A 147 2.00 15.64 0.15
CA LEU A 147 2.30 16.21 -1.15
C LEU A 147 1.36 17.36 -1.48
N LEU A 148 0.08 17.16 -1.21
CA LEU A 148 -0.97 18.13 -1.52
C LEU A 148 -1.37 18.97 -0.30
N ASN A 149 -1.90 20.13 -0.55
CA ASN A 149 -2.57 20.93 0.46
C ASN A 149 -3.78 20.17 0.99
N LEU A 150 -3.86 19.96 2.31
CA LEU A 150 -4.90 19.13 2.93
C LEU A 150 -6.28 19.79 2.92
N GLU A 151 -6.35 21.12 2.86
CA GLU A 151 -7.63 21.84 2.85
C GLU A 151 -8.22 21.93 1.43
N SER A 152 -7.34 22.04 0.43
CA SER A 152 -7.74 22.12 -0.97
C SER A 152 -6.72 21.38 -1.83
N PRO A 153 -6.81 20.04 -1.92
CA PRO A 153 -5.80 19.21 -2.56
C PRO A 153 -5.71 19.39 -4.07
N TYR A 154 -6.77 19.82 -4.71
CA TYR A 154 -6.82 20.09 -6.14
C TYR A 154 -7.44 21.45 -6.45
N LEU A 155 -6.96 22.09 -7.52
CA LEU A 155 -7.45 23.39 -7.97
C LEU A 155 -8.66 23.28 -8.90
N ASP A 156 -8.97 22.08 -9.38
CA ASP A 156 -10.08 21.78 -10.28
C ASP A 156 -10.91 20.60 -9.80
N ALA A 157 -12.17 20.56 -10.21
CA ALA A 157 -13.11 19.51 -9.85
C ALA A 157 -12.81 18.12 -10.45
N ASN A 158 -11.96 18.08 -11.48
CA ASN A 158 -11.57 16.84 -12.14
C ASN A 158 -10.27 16.24 -11.60
N HIS A 159 -9.69 16.86 -10.58
CA HIS A 159 -8.42 16.46 -9.94
C HIS A 159 -7.22 16.39 -10.91
N LEU A 160 -7.22 17.23 -11.94
CA LEU A 160 -6.13 17.29 -12.93
C LEU A 160 -5.04 18.31 -12.56
N GLN A 161 -5.33 19.22 -11.63
CA GLN A 161 -4.41 20.25 -11.20
C GLN A 161 -4.13 20.12 -9.70
N PRO A 162 -3.06 19.40 -9.31
CA PRO A 162 -2.70 19.22 -7.92
C PRO A 162 -2.28 20.56 -7.28
N ASN A 163 -2.80 20.83 -6.11
CA ASN A 163 -2.42 21.98 -5.29
C ASN A 163 -1.34 21.54 -4.30
N LEU A 164 -0.09 21.79 -4.64
CA LEU A 164 1.04 21.32 -3.84
C LEU A 164 1.10 22.03 -2.48
N ASN A 165 1.43 21.26 -1.45
CA ASN A 165 1.74 21.80 -0.13
C ASN A 165 3.03 22.65 -0.19
N SER A 166 3.01 23.83 0.39
CA SER A 166 4.18 24.72 0.42
C SER A 166 5.41 24.08 1.12
N ALA A 167 5.18 23.16 2.05
CA ALA A 167 6.25 22.45 2.77
C ALA A 167 7.09 21.53 1.87
N VAL A 168 6.55 21.11 0.71
CA VAL A 168 7.30 20.24 -0.22
C VAL A 168 8.13 21.02 -1.24
N GLN A 169 8.12 22.34 -1.17
CA GLN A 169 8.90 23.19 -2.07
C GLN A 169 10.40 22.90 -1.92
N GLY A 170 11.06 22.57 -3.03
CA GLY A 170 12.48 22.17 -3.03
C GLY A 170 12.74 20.70 -2.70
N LEU A 171 11.76 19.96 -2.18
CA LEU A 171 11.86 18.52 -1.94
C LEU A 171 11.23 17.72 -3.08
N TYR A 172 10.10 18.18 -3.61
CA TYR A 172 9.36 17.51 -4.67
C TYR A 172 9.66 18.12 -6.05
N ASN A 173 9.84 17.25 -7.03
CA ASN A 173 10.05 17.64 -8.42
C ASN A 173 9.00 16.97 -9.31
N GLN A 174 8.15 17.76 -9.94
CA GLN A 174 7.11 17.25 -10.84
C GLN A 174 7.64 16.46 -12.04
N ALA A 175 8.86 16.77 -12.52
CA ALA A 175 9.51 16.00 -13.58
C ALA A 175 10.01 14.63 -13.11
N LYS A 176 10.06 14.40 -11.79
CA LYS A 176 10.50 13.17 -11.14
C LYS A 176 9.57 12.81 -9.97
N PRO A 177 8.30 12.52 -10.25
CA PRO A 177 7.24 12.46 -9.25
C PRO A 177 7.39 11.31 -8.23
N TYR A 178 8.27 10.37 -8.49
CA TYR A 178 8.52 9.20 -7.65
C TYR A 178 9.79 9.33 -6.78
N GLU A 179 10.57 10.40 -6.94
CA GLU A 179 11.73 10.68 -6.09
C GLU A 179 11.29 11.38 -4.80
N ASN A 180 12.06 11.17 -3.72
CA ASN A 180 11.80 11.75 -2.41
C ASN A 180 10.38 11.49 -1.88
N ARG A 181 9.86 10.31 -2.11
CA ARG A 181 8.54 9.89 -1.63
C ARG A 181 8.69 8.85 -0.51
N ASP A 182 7.64 8.70 0.28
CA ASP A 182 7.54 7.62 1.25
C ASP A 182 8.03 6.29 0.64
N PRO A 183 8.96 5.57 1.27
CA PRO A 183 9.51 4.32 0.74
C PRO A 183 8.46 3.28 0.36
N ARG A 184 7.29 3.29 1.02
CA ARG A 184 6.18 2.40 0.71
C ARG A 184 5.61 2.61 -0.69
N LEU A 185 5.74 3.81 -1.28
CA LEU A 185 5.34 4.04 -2.66
C LEU A 185 6.07 3.09 -3.61
N LYS A 186 7.41 3.03 -3.49
CA LYS A 186 8.25 2.18 -4.36
C LYS A 186 8.02 0.69 -4.11
N ALA A 187 7.60 0.33 -2.91
CA ALA A 187 7.30 -1.05 -2.53
C ALA A 187 5.90 -1.51 -2.98
N SER A 188 4.97 -0.58 -3.20
CA SER A 188 3.57 -0.89 -3.48
C SER A 188 3.13 -0.60 -4.90
N ILE A 189 3.83 0.28 -5.61
CA ILE A 189 3.40 0.81 -6.92
C ILE A 189 4.52 0.67 -7.94
N TYR A 190 4.21 0.01 -9.05
CA TYR A 190 5.07 -0.01 -10.22
C TYR A 190 4.84 1.23 -11.11
N TYR A 191 5.92 1.81 -11.60
CA TYR A 191 5.92 2.98 -12.49
C TYR A 191 7.08 2.90 -13.49
N ASP A 192 7.09 3.72 -14.51
CA ASP A 192 8.17 3.76 -15.52
C ASP A 192 9.52 4.01 -14.87
N GLY A 193 10.47 3.11 -15.08
CA GLY A 193 11.79 3.15 -14.46
C GLY A 193 11.89 2.48 -13.08
N SER A 194 10.77 1.95 -12.52
CA SER A 194 10.85 1.16 -11.29
C SER A 194 11.52 -0.20 -11.54
N LYS A 195 12.10 -0.78 -10.50
CA LYS A 195 12.67 -2.13 -10.60
C LYS A 195 11.56 -3.16 -10.65
N LEU A 196 11.50 -3.90 -11.76
CA LEU A 196 10.59 -5.01 -11.95
C LEU A 196 10.98 -6.22 -11.09
N ASN A 197 12.27 -6.41 -10.93
CA ASN A 197 12.85 -7.48 -10.12
C ASN A 197 14.12 -6.95 -9.48
N LEU A 198 14.19 -7.00 -8.15
CA LEU A 198 15.35 -6.49 -7.41
C LEU A 198 16.60 -7.37 -7.59
N GLU A 199 16.42 -8.66 -7.85
CA GLU A 199 17.53 -9.58 -8.01
C GLU A 199 18.21 -9.39 -9.37
N THR A 200 17.44 -9.25 -10.44
CA THR A 200 17.98 -9.06 -11.80
C THR A 200 18.28 -7.60 -12.12
N GLY A 201 17.75 -6.66 -11.35
CA GLY A 201 17.86 -5.24 -11.62
C GLY A 201 17.11 -4.77 -12.87
N ALA A 202 16.27 -5.62 -13.47
CA ALA A 202 15.45 -5.25 -14.63
C ALA A 202 14.53 -4.08 -14.29
N LEU A 203 14.47 -3.10 -15.18
CA LEU A 203 13.62 -1.92 -15.03
C LEU A 203 12.34 -2.09 -15.86
N LEU A 204 11.22 -1.62 -15.29
CA LEU A 204 9.99 -1.45 -16.03
C LEU A 204 10.14 -0.31 -17.04
N SER A 205 9.72 -0.51 -18.26
CA SER A 205 9.64 0.55 -19.25
C SER A 205 8.29 0.54 -19.96
N THR A 206 7.56 1.62 -19.80
CA THR A 206 6.27 1.86 -20.44
C THR A 206 6.40 2.60 -21.77
N LYS A 207 7.61 2.99 -22.16
CA LYS A 207 7.90 3.68 -23.43
C LYS A 207 7.71 2.74 -24.61
N THR A 208 7.49 3.29 -25.79
CA THR A 208 7.40 2.53 -27.04
C THR A 208 8.60 1.59 -27.20
N GLY A 209 8.34 0.31 -27.39
CA GLY A 209 9.38 -0.73 -27.46
C GLY A 209 9.91 -1.20 -26.10
N GLY A 210 9.39 -0.69 -25.00
CA GLY A 210 9.73 -1.17 -23.66
C GLY A 210 9.03 -2.49 -23.30
N ASN A 211 9.45 -3.11 -22.21
CA ASN A 211 8.93 -4.40 -21.74
C ASN A 211 7.48 -4.33 -21.21
N CYS A 212 6.94 -3.13 -21.01
CA CYS A 212 5.57 -2.87 -20.57
C CYS A 212 4.93 -1.75 -21.42
N ALA A 213 5.32 -1.67 -22.70
CA ALA A 213 4.79 -0.65 -23.60
C ALA A 213 3.33 -0.92 -23.97
N LEU A 214 2.56 0.14 -24.14
CA LEU A 214 1.25 0.06 -24.78
C LEU A 214 1.42 -0.43 -26.22
N ASP A 215 0.81 -1.54 -26.53
CA ASP A 215 0.63 -1.99 -27.90
C ASP A 215 -0.84 -1.80 -28.29
N PRO A 216 -1.16 -0.82 -29.16
CA PRO A 216 -2.54 -0.58 -29.58
C PRO A 216 -3.17 -1.79 -30.31
N SER A 217 -2.34 -2.69 -30.83
CA SER A 217 -2.82 -3.91 -31.50
C SER A 217 -3.15 -5.04 -30.53
N ASN A 218 -2.80 -4.90 -29.25
CA ASN A 218 -3.01 -5.91 -28.25
C ASN A 218 -3.85 -5.35 -27.08
N ALA A 219 -5.13 -5.72 -27.04
CA ALA A 219 -6.06 -5.28 -26.01
C ALA A 219 -5.61 -5.58 -24.56
N ARG A 220 -4.67 -6.50 -24.36
CA ARG A 220 -4.11 -6.83 -23.06
C ARG A 220 -3.23 -5.73 -22.46
N TYR A 221 -2.68 -4.86 -23.30
CA TYR A 221 -1.83 -3.75 -22.88
C TYR A 221 -2.59 -2.45 -22.62
N THR A 222 -3.90 -2.46 -22.68
CA THR A 222 -4.72 -1.27 -22.40
C THR A 222 -4.85 -0.93 -20.91
N CYS A 223 -4.28 -1.71 -20.05
CA CYS A 223 -4.29 -1.45 -18.61
C CYS A 223 -2.99 -0.72 -18.20
N THR A 224 -2.91 0.49 -18.15
CA THR A 224 -3.25 1.44 -17.13
C THR A 224 -2.30 1.54 -15.92
N CYS A 225 -1.20 0.82 -15.82
CA CYS A 225 -0.03 1.35 -15.12
C CYS A 225 0.41 2.68 -15.76
N LEU A 226 -0.31 3.11 -16.74
CA LEU A 226 -0.02 4.17 -17.69
C LEU A 226 -0.70 5.47 -17.39
N LEU A 227 -1.54 5.51 -16.38
CA LEU A 227 -2.09 6.79 -15.93
C LEU A 227 -1.00 7.77 -15.49
N TYR A 228 0.23 7.29 -15.34
CA TYR A 228 1.33 8.06 -14.79
C TYR A 228 2.57 8.14 -15.66
N THR A 229 2.45 7.77 -16.90
CA THR A 229 3.49 8.07 -17.85
C THR A 229 3.35 9.49 -18.31
N SER A 230 4.04 10.30 -17.65
CA SER A 230 4.38 11.68 -17.96
C SER A 230 3.31 12.73 -17.64
N PRO A 231 3.69 13.76 -16.95
CA PRO A 231 3.17 15.05 -17.32
C PRO A 231 3.48 15.19 -18.80
N SER A 232 2.45 15.29 -19.63
CA SER A 232 2.60 15.72 -21.00
C SER A 232 3.40 17.01 -20.99
N PRO A 233 4.36 17.20 -21.89
CA PRO A 233 5.16 18.40 -21.93
C PRO A 233 4.29 19.64 -22.12
#